data_ed93682966b72bd9c8880e8b5a03a5bf
#
_entry.id   ed93682966b72bd9c8880e8b5a03a5bf
#
_cell.length_a   1.000
_cell.length_b   1.000
_cell.length_c   1.000
_cell.angle_alpha   90.00
_cell.angle_beta   90.00
_cell.angle_gamma   90.00
#
_symmetry.space_group_name_H-M   'P 1'
#
loop_
_entity.id
_entity.type
_entity.pdbx_description
1 polymer ?
#
loop_
_entity_poly.entity_id
_entity_poly.type
_entity_poly.pdbx_seq_one_letter_code
_entity_poly.pdbx_strand_id
1 'polypeptide(L)'
;PETLAWLNEQKKNADTRIITINCKFNYAKIHNYARNHCRGNYLLFLNNDIEFKSPDILRQLLNPFGLNTTTAVGARLLYPNESIQHQGVVIVKGERRCVLEPGKHLSNRAIIETLTPLRVQEEFTAATGACLLVKTADYDAIEGFDEQLAVVFNDVDLCLRLRSQRKSIVVTPYVKIIHHESLSRGKDQYGSSFARHQRESGYLRLKHRYYFQNGDPFFSDNIN
;
A
#
# COMPACT_ATOMS: atom_id res chain seq x y z
N PRO A 1 -16.72 22.73 2.54
CA PRO A 1 -17.07 23.62 1.41
C PRO A 1 -16.10 23.45 0.25
N GLU A 2 -14.79 23.51 0.44
CA GLU A 2 -13.77 23.44 -0.62
C GLU A 2 -13.76 22.09 -1.35
N THR A 3 -13.78 20.98 -0.61
CA THR A 3 -13.83 19.62 -1.19
C THR A 3 -15.06 19.43 -2.08
N LEU A 4 -16.23 19.92 -1.66
CA LEU A 4 -17.46 19.80 -2.47
C LEU A 4 -17.39 20.65 -3.74
N ALA A 5 -16.79 21.84 -3.66
CA ALA A 5 -16.58 22.71 -4.83
C ALA A 5 -15.65 22.02 -5.84
N TRP A 6 -14.53 21.49 -5.36
CA TRP A 6 -13.59 20.73 -6.18
C TRP A 6 -14.22 19.49 -6.82
N LEU A 7 -14.99 18.69 -6.06
CA LEU A 7 -15.70 17.53 -6.59
C LEU A 7 -16.70 17.91 -7.67
N ASN A 8 -17.42 19.03 -7.50
CA ASN A 8 -18.36 19.51 -8.51
C ASN A 8 -17.67 19.96 -9.81
N GLU A 9 -16.45 20.46 -9.71
CA GLU A 9 -15.65 20.77 -10.89
C GLU A 9 -15.15 19.51 -11.58
N GLN A 10 -14.66 18.53 -10.82
CA GLN A 10 -14.21 17.24 -11.37
C GLN A 10 -15.31 16.44 -12.07
N LYS A 11 -16.59 16.62 -11.72
CA LYS A 11 -17.72 16.02 -12.44
C LYS A 11 -17.82 16.44 -13.92
N LYS A 12 -17.20 17.55 -14.28
CA LYS A 12 -17.17 18.03 -15.68
C LYS A 12 -16.15 17.28 -16.53
N ASN A 13 -15.21 16.57 -15.92
CA ASN A 13 -14.22 15.78 -16.62
C ASN A 13 -14.81 14.42 -17.00
N ALA A 14 -14.86 14.12 -18.32
CA ALA A 14 -15.43 12.89 -18.85
C ALA A 14 -14.72 11.60 -18.35
N ASP A 15 -13.44 11.71 -17.98
CA ASP A 15 -12.64 10.61 -17.49
C ASP A 15 -12.74 10.43 -15.96
N THR A 16 -13.47 11.32 -15.29
CA THR A 16 -13.62 11.29 -13.83
C THR A 16 -15.02 10.81 -13.45
N ARG A 17 -15.10 9.79 -12.62
CA ARG A 17 -16.33 9.32 -12.00
C ARG A 17 -16.27 9.50 -10.49
N ILE A 18 -17.21 10.25 -9.93
CA ILE A 18 -17.37 10.43 -8.50
C ILE A 18 -18.37 9.40 -7.97
N ILE A 19 -17.94 8.56 -7.06
CA ILE A 19 -18.77 7.52 -6.43
C ILE A 19 -18.96 7.90 -4.98
N THR A 20 -20.20 8.01 -4.53
CA THR A 20 -20.55 8.30 -3.14
C THR A 20 -21.08 7.04 -2.47
N ILE A 21 -20.53 6.69 -1.33
CA ILE A 21 -20.98 5.57 -0.50
C ILE A 21 -21.33 6.08 0.90
N ASN A 22 -22.53 5.77 1.37
CA ASN A 22 -22.95 6.10 2.73
C ASN A 22 -22.73 4.90 3.65
N CYS A 23 -21.56 4.83 4.27
CA CYS A 23 -21.21 3.77 5.22
C CYS A 23 -20.23 4.30 6.26
N LYS A 24 -20.11 3.58 7.40
CA LYS A 24 -18.98 3.80 8.31
C LYS A 24 -17.68 3.58 7.54
N PHE A 25 -16.69 4.46 7.79
CA PHE A 25 -15.41 4.38 7.07
C PHE A 25 -14.80 2.97 7.17
N ASN A 26 -14.56 2.38 6.02
CA ASN A 26 -13.90 1.11 5.82
C ASN A 26 -13.19 1.18 4.46
N TYR A 27 -11.86 1.30 4.49
CA TYR A 27 -11.03 1.43 3.29
C TYR A 27 -11.29 0.26 2.32
N ALA A 28 -11.26 -0.96 2.83
CA ALA A 28 -11.48 -2.17 2.04
C ALA A 28 -12.84 -2.15 1.32
N LYS A 29 -13.91 -1.87 2.08
CA LYS A 29 -15.27 -1.81 1.54
C LYS A 29 -15.46 -0.74 0.47
N ILE A 30 -14.89 0.44 0.69
CA ILE A 30 -14.97 1.56 -0.28
C ILE A 30 -14.30 1.16 -1.60
N HIS A 31 -13.13 0.54 -1.54
CA HIS A 31 -12.39 0.14 -2.75
C HIS A 31 -13.02 -1.07 -3.45
N ASN A 32 -13.54 -2.06 -2.72
CA ASN A 32 -14.31 -3.16 -3.30
C ASN A 32 -15.56 -2.66 -4.02
N TYR A 33 -16.27 -1.70 -3.42
CA TYR A 33 -17.42 -1.09 -4.08
C TYR A 33 -17.02 -0.31 -5.33
N ALA A 34 -15.96 0.50 -5.25
CA ALA A 34 -15.45 1.29 -6.37
C ALA A 34 -14.97 0.39 -7.53
N ARG A 35 -14.44 -0.82 -7.24
CA ARG A 35 -14.02 -1.79 -8.26
C ARG A 35 -15.10 -2.08 -9.29
N ASN A 36 -16.36 -2.16 -8.89
CA ASN A 36 -17.48 -2.44 -9.80
C ASN A 36 -17.70 -1.34 -10.87
N HIS A 37 -17.07 -0.19 -10.69
CA HIS A 37 -17.14 0.95 -11.61
C HIS A 37 -15.85 1.12 -12.43
N CYS A 38 -14.82 0.29 -12.23
CA CYS A 38 -13.55 0.33 -12.94
C CYS A 38 -13.57 -0.63 -14.15
N ARG A 39 -12.90 -0.25 -15.25
CA ARG A 39 -12.84 -1.03 -16.50
C ARG A 39 -11.41 -1.33 -16.94
N GLY A 40 -10.40 -0.77 -16.25
CA GLY A 40 -8.99 -0.92 -16.60
C GLY A 40 -8.45 -2.32 -16.32
N ASN A 41 -7.42 -2.72 -17.04
CA ASN A 41 -6.66 -3.95 -16.78
C ASN A 41 -5.81 -3.87 -15.51
N TYR A 42 -5.63 -2.66 -14.98
CA TYR A 42 -4.93 -2.36 -13.74
C TYR A 42 -5.78 -1.44 -12.89
N LEU A 43 -5.69 -1.63 -11.57
CA LEU A 43 -6.28 -0.78 -10.53
C LEU A 43 -5.16 -0.04 -9.82
N LEU A 44 -5.19 1.28 -9.85
CA LEU A 44 -4.29 2.11 -9.05
C LEU A 44 -5.03 2.58 -7.80
N PHE A 45 -4.67 2.00 -6.66
CA PHE A 45 -5.08 2.52 -5.36
C PHE A 45 -4.21 3.71 -5.02
N LEU A 46 -4.84 4.83 -4.66
CA LEU A 46 -4.16 6.08 -4.41
C LEU A 46 -4.83 6.84 -3.28
N ASN A 47 -4.06 7.23 -2.27
CA ASN A 47 -4.54 8.10 -1.22
C ASN A 47 -4.72 9.54 -1.73
N ASN A 48 -5.59 10.29 -1.07
CA ASN A 48 -5.91 11.68 -1.43
C ASN A 48 -4.86 12.71 -0.94
N ASP A 49 -3.85 12.27 -0.19
CA ASP A 49 -2.75 13.07 0.35
C ASP A 49 -1.39 12.73 -0.29
N ILE A 50 -1.44 12.26 -1.55
CA ILE A 50 -0.29 11.94 -2.40
C ILE A 50 0.04 13.14 -3.31
N GLU A 51 1.31 13.49 -3.38
CA GLU A 51 1.84 14.49 -4.31
C GLU A 51 2.88 13.86 -5.25
N PHE A 52 2.61 13.89 -6.54
CA PHE A 52 3.51 13.39 -7.57
C PHE A 52 4.56 14.44 -7.93
N LYS A 53 5.84 14.06 -7.90
CA LYS A 53 6.98 14.92 -8.27
C LYS A 53 7.65 14.52 -9.59
N SER A 54 7.26 13.40 -10.17
CA SER A 54 7.79 12.89 -11.44
C SER A 54 6.68 12.84 -12.51
N PRO A 55 6.98 13.15 -13.78
CA PRO A 55 5.95 13.14 -14.84
C PRO A 55 5.56 11.74 -15.30
N ASP A 56 6.47 10.76 -15.23
CA ASP A 56 6.33 9.43 -15.84
C ASP A 56 5.87 8.33 -14.87
N ILE A 57 5.13 8.68 -13.85
CA ILE A 57 4.79 7.77 -12.74
C ILE A 57 4.09 6.50 -13.21
N LEU A 58 3.07 6.61 -14.06
CA LEU A 58 2.33 5.44 -14.55
C LEU A 58 3.23 4.49 -15.35
N ARG A 59 4.12 5.02 -16.18
CA ARG A 59 5.08 4.21 -16.93
C ARG A 59 6.04 3.46 -16.00
N GLN A 60 6.55 4.14 -14.98
CA GLN A 60 7.45 3.55 -14.00
C GLN A 60 6.75 2.48 -13.14
N LEU A 61 5.48 2.67 -12.78
CA LEU A 61 4.69 1.66 -12.08
C LEU A 61 4.33 0.47 -12.97
N LEU A 62 4.18 0.66 -14.28
CA LEU A 62 3.85 -0.40 -15.23
C LEU A 62 5.07 -1.27 -15.61
N ASN A 63 6.28 -0.70 -15.61
CA ASN A 63 7.49 -1.41 -16.03
C ASN A 63 7.69 -2.79 -15.38
N PRO A 64 7.53 -2.97 -14.05
CA PRO A 64 7.77 -4.27 -13.40
C PRO A 64 6.80 -5.38 -13.85
N PHE A 65 5.66 -5.04 -14.43
CA PHE A 65 4.70 -6.03 -14.95
C PHE A 65 5.19 -6.75 -16.22
N GLY A 66 6.31 -6.34 -16.79
CA GLY A 66 7.01 -7.11 -17.83
C GLY A 66 7.48 -8.50 -17.34
N LEU A 67 7.62 -8.70 -16.02
CA LEU A 67 7.83 -10.00 -15.41
C LEU A 67 6.46 -10.69 -15.21
N ASN A 68 6.32 -11.91 -15.70
CA ASN A 68 5.03 -12.64 -15.69
C ASN A 68 4.46 -12.88 -14.28
N THR A 69 5.32 -12.94 -13.26
CA THR A 69 4.90 -13.18 -11.86
C THR A 69 4.42 -11.91 -11.16
N THR A 70 4.79 -10.71 -11.64
CA THR A 70 4.41 -9.45 -10.99
C THR A 70 2.90 -9.23 -11.10
N THR A 71 2.25 -9.05 -9.96
CA THR A 71 0.81 -8.79 -9.83
C THR A 71 0.49 -7.44 -9.25
N ALA A 72 1.37 -6.92 -8.38
CA ALA A 72 1.22 -5.60 -7.78
C ALA A 72 2.55 -4.86 -7.73
N VAL A 73 2.47 -3.55 -7.92
CA VAL A 73 3.63 -2.65 -7.88
C VAL A 73 3.33 -1.46 -6.98
N GLY A 74 4.07 -1.37 -5.88
CA GLY A 74 4.06 -0.21 -5.00
C GLY A 74 5.13 0.80 -5.39
N ALA A 75 4.94 2.06 -4.98
CA ALA A 75 5.94 3.10 -5.11
C ALA A 75 6.68 3.31 -3.79
N ARG A 76 7.96 3.74 -3.87
CA ARG A 76 8.61 4.38 -2.73
C ARG A 76 7.88 5.66 -2.41
N LEU A 77 7.52 5.85 -1.15
CA LEU A 77 6.93 7.09 -0.65
C LEU A 77 7.94 7.83 0.23
N LEU A 78 7.91 9.14 0.13
CA LEU A 78 8.74 10.04 0.91
C LEU A 78 7.86 10.91 1.83
N TYR A 79 8.38 11.27 2.99
CA TYR A 79 7.87 12.36 3.78
C TYR A 79 8.13 13.73 3.10
N PRO A 80 7.46 14.81 3.52
CA PRO A 80 7.74 16.15 2.98
C PRO A 80 9.20 16.61 3.13
N ASN A 81 9.93 16.08 4.11
CA ASN A 81 11.36 16.33 4.32
C ASN A 81 12.27 15.41 3.46
N GLU A 82 11.68 14.70 2.49
CA GLU A 82 12.36 13.76 1.60
C GLU A 82 13.00 12.52 2.28
N SER A 83 12.76 12.28 3.56
CA SER A 83 13.10 10.99 4.17
C SER A 83 12.12 9.91 3.71
N ILE A 84 12.58 8.65 3.70
CA ILE A 84 11.73 7.52 3.30
C ILE A 84 10.61 7.33 4.30
N GLN A 85 9.39 7.29 3.79
CA GLN A 85 8.20 6.89 4.52
C GLN A 85 7.90 5.41 4.31
N HIS A 86 7.99 4.95 3.06
CA HIS A 86 7.70 3.58 2.67
C HIS A 86 8.63 3.10 1.55
N GLN A 87 9.16 1.89 1.70
CA GLN A 87 10.00 1.19 0.71
C GLN A 87 9.65 -0.30 0.64
N GLY A 88 8.41 -0.66 0.90
CA GLY A 88 7.97 -2.04 1.02
C GLY A 88 7.71 -2.44 2.47
N VAL A 89 7.10 -3.61 2.64
CA VAL A 89 6.71 -4.17 3.94
C VAL A 89 7.21 -5.60 4.02
N VAL A 90 7.80 -5.94 5.17
CA VAL A 90 8.14 -7.32 5.56
C VAL A 90 7.41 -7.70 6.85
N ILE A 91 7.14 -8.98 7.03
CA ILE A 91 6.48 -9.51 8.22
C ILE A 91 7.53 -9.82 9.28
N VAL A 92 7.33 -9.32 10.48
CA VAL A 92 8.24 -9.60 11.60
C VAL A 92 7.72 -10.78 12.39
N LYS A 93 8.61 -11.77 12.60
CA LYS A 93 8.36 -12.90 13.47
C LYS A 93 8.25 -12.44 14.93
N GLY A 94 7.26 -12.98 15.66
CA GLY A 94 7.04 -12.66 17.07
C GLY A 94 5.78 -11.84 17.33
N GLU A 95 5.62 -11.40 18.59
CA GLU A 95 4.34 -10.88 19.08
C GLU A 95 4.22 -9.34 19.07
N ARG A 96 5.34 -8.62 19.12
CA ARG A 96 5.33 -7.17 19.38
C ARG A 96 4.98 -6.31 18.15
N ARG A 97 5.40 -6.71 16.96
CA ARG A 97 5.11 -5.99 15.70
C ARG A 97 4.55 -6.94 14.67
N CYS A 98 3.63 -6.47 13.84
CA CYS A 98 3.13 -7.25 12.71
C CYS A 98 4.03 -7.09 11.49
N VAL A 99 4.48 -5.87 11.24
CA VAL A 99 5.20 -5.51 10.03
C VAL A 99 6.37 -4.57 10.35
N LEU A 100 7.38 -4.62 9.50
CA LEU A 100 8.47 -3.66 9.44
C LEU A 100 8.49 -3.02 8.05
N GLU A 101 8.76 -1.72 8.01
CA GLU A 101 9.02 -0.97 6.78
C GLU A 101 10.51 -0.67 6.69
N PRO A 102 11.27 -1.42 5.86
CA PRO A 102 12.71 -1.21 5.72
C PRO A 102 13.03 0.22 5.25
N GLY A 103 14.04 0.82 5.82
CA GLY A 103 14.51 2.15 5.43
C GLY A 103 13.64 3.32 5.90
N LYS A 104 12.55 3.09 6.61
CA LYS A 104 11.68 4.17 7.12
C LYS A 104 12.48 5.16 7.96
N HIS A 105 12.27 6.46 7.71
CA HIS A 105 12.98 7.61 8.28
C HIS A 105 14.45 7.78 7.85
N LEU A 106 15.04 6.90 7.04
CA LEU A 106 16.34 7.16 6.46
C LEU A 106 16.25 8.29 5.44
N SER A 107 17.28 9.16 5.41
CA SER A 107 17.33 10.17 4.36
C SER A 107 17.51 9.51 3.00
N ASN A 108 16.81 10.02 2.00
CA ASN A 108 16.94 9.50 0.64
C ASN A 108 18.39 9.59 0.13
N ARG A 109 19.14 10.62 0.58
CA ARG A 109 20.57 10.79 0.28
C ARG A 109 21.42 9.67 0.90
N ALA A 110 21.21 9.33 2.17
CA ALA A 110 21.94 8.26 2.84
C ALA A 110 21.77 6.89 2.11
N ILE A 111 20.57 6.63 1.59
CA ILE A 111 20.29 5.42 0.81
C ILE A 111 21.02 5.43 -0.52
N ILE A 112 21.02 6.57 -1.22
CA ILE A 112 21.75 6.73 -2.47
C ILE A 112 23.26 6.47 -2.29
N GLU A 113 23.81 6.85 -1.15
CA GLU A 113 25.24 6.75 -0.87
C GLU A 113 25.65 5.39 -0.30
N THR A 114 24.80 4.70 0.47
CA THR A 114 25.22 3.55 1.30
C THR A 114 24.48 2.24 1.07
N LEU A 115 23.24 2.26 0.61
CA LEU A 115 22.38 1.06 0.54
C LEU A 115 21.93 0.76 -0.88
N THR A 116 22.81 0.09 -1.66
CA THR A 116 22.53 -0.31 -3.04
C THR A 116 21.20 -1.06 -3.22
N PRO A 117 20.78 -2.00 -2.35
CA PRO A 117 19.48 -2.67 -2.51
C PRO A 117 18.30 -1.71 -2.59
N LEU A 118 18.28 -0.65 -1.80
CA LEU A 118 17.18 0.31 -1.81
C LEU A 118 17.19 1.28 -3.01
N ARG A 119 18.11 1.13 -3.96
CA ARG A 119 18.22 1.97 -5.17
C ARG A 119 17.57 1.35 -6.40
N VAL A 120 17.20 0.09 -6.32
CA VAL A 120 16.61 -0.66 -7.44
C VAL A 120 15.19 -1.10 -7.06
N GLN A 121 14.42 -1.50 -8.06
CA GLN A 121 13.15 -2.15 -7.80
C GLN A 121 13.40 -3.53 -7.21
N GLU A 122 12.67 -3.86 -6.17
CA GLU A 122 12.82 -5.11 -5.44
C GLU A 122 11.48 -5.75 -5.11
N GLU A 123 11.51 -7.05 -4.91
CA GLU A 123 10.36 -7.80 -4.42
C GLU A 123 10.27 -7.71 -2.89
N PHE A 124 9.06 -7.45 -2.39
CA PHE A 124 8.74 -7.40 -0.97
C PHE A 124 7.53 -8.30 -0.66
N THR A 125 7.32 -8.58 0.60
CA THR A 125 6.13 -9.32 1.05
C THR A 125 4.87 -8.52 0.82
N ALA A 126 4.90 -7.21 1.06
CA ALA A 126 3.78 -6.33 0.77
C ALA A 126 4.23 -4.89 0.43
N ALA A 127 3.30 -4.09 -0.03
CA ALA A 127 3.45 -2.66 -0.25
C ALA A 127 2.18 -1.93 0.21
N THR A 128 2.33 -0.65 0.57
CA THR A 128 1.21 0.17 1.07
C THR A 128 0.19 0.50 0.00
N GLY A 129 -1.08 0.47 0.38
CA GLY A 129 -2.20 0.92 -0.46
C GLY A 129 -2.23 2.42 -0.75
N ALA A 130 -1.33 3.22 -0.14
CA ALA A 130 -1.26 4.65 -0.41
C ALA A 130 -0.89 4.97 -1.87
N CYS A 131 -0.08 4.10 -2.52
CA CYS A 131 0.15 4.10 -3.96
C CYS A 131 0.49 2.66 -4.41
N LEU A 132 -0.51 1.92 -4.88
CA LEU A 132 -0.38 0.51 -5.24
C LEU A 132 -1.11 0.22 -6.55
N LEU A 133 -0.38 -0.20 -7.57
CA LEU A 133 -0.92 -0.62 -8.86
C LEU A 133 -1.05 -2.15 -8.88
N VAL A 134 -2.23 -2.68 -9.16
CA VAL A 134 -2.54 -4.12 -9.12
C VAL A 134 -3.18 -4.57 -10.43
N LYS A 135 -2.83 -5.75 -10.93
CA LYS A 135 -3.57 -6.38 -12.04
C LYS A 135 -5.01 -6.64 -11.63
N THR A 136 -5.95 -6.12 -12.41
CA THR A 136 -7.38 -6.26 -12.13
C THR A 136 -7.83 -7.72 -12.01
N ALA A 137 -7.36 -8.57 -12.93
CA ALA A 137 -7.70 -9.99 -12.92
C ALA A 137 -7.23 -10.71 -11.63
N ASP A 138 -6.03 -10.37 -11.13
CA ASP A 138 -5.49 -10.98 -9.92
C ASP A 138 -6.21 -10.44 -8.66
N TYR A 139 -6.60 -9.14 -8.65
CA TYR A 139 -7.42 -8.56 -7.60
C TYR A 139 -8.78 -9.24 -7.51
N ASP A 140 -9.44 -9.45 -8.65
CA ASP A 140 -10.75 -10.10 -8.71
C ASP A 140 -10.66 -11.58 -8.31
N ALA A 141 -9.59 -12.27 -8.70
CA ALA A 141 -9.38 -13.68 -8.36
C ALA A 141 -9.27 -13.96 -6.85
N ILE A 142 -8.87 -12.95 -6.07
CA ILE A 142 -8.81 -13.03 -4.61
C ILE A 142 -9.97 -12.28 -3.93
N GLU A 143 -11.01 -11.90 -4.69
CA GLU A 143 -12.20 -11.20 -4.19
C GLU A 143 -11.91 -9.82 -3.54
N GLY A 144 -10.85 -9.15 -4.00
CA GLY A 144 -10.48 -7.81 -3.55
C GLY A 144 -9.93 -7.73 -2.13
N PHE A 145 -10.17 -6.63 -1.45
CA PHE A 145 -9.76 -6.42 -0.04
C PHE A 145 -10.65 -7.20 0.94
N ASP A 146 -10.06 -7.61 2.07
CA ASP A 146 -10.85 -8.17 3.20
C ASP A 146 -11.46 -7.02 4.03
N GLU A 147 -12.77 -6.93 4.04
CA GLU A 147 -13.53 -5.85 4.71
C GLU A 147 -13.47 -5.93 6.25
N GLN A 148 -12.95 -7.01 6.84
CA GLN A 148 -12.67 -7.11 8.27
C GLN A 148 -11.46 -6.27 8.68
N LEU A 149 -10.57 -5.94 7.72
CA LEU A 149 -9.45 -5.02 7.88
C LEU A 149 -9.85 -3.63 7.38
N ALA A 150 -10.64 -2.94 8.17
CA ALA A 150 -11.30 -1.71 7.75
C ALA A 150 -10.33 -0.53 7.52
N VAL A 151 -9.22 -0.49 8.26
CA VAL A 151 -8.33 0.68 8.30
C VAL A 151 -6.85 0.31 8.20
N VAL A 152 -6.37 -0.66 8.98
CA VAL A 152 -4.96 -1.03 8.99
C VAL A 152 -4.76 -2.43 8.41
N PHE A 153 -3.59 -2.65 7.80
CA PHE A 153 -3.17 -3.94 7.26
C PHE A 153 -4.04 -4.53 6.13
N ASN A 154 -5.00 -3.80 5.60
CA ASN A 154 -5.80 -4.25 4.45
C ASN A 154 -4.93 -4.45 3.20
N ASP A 155 -3.97 -3.58 2.97
CA ASP A 155 -2.96 -3.65 1.92
C ASP A 155 -1.98 -4.82 2.13
N VAL A 156 -1.54 -5.04 3.36
CA VAL A 156 -0.69 -6.18 3.72
C VAL A 156 -1.43 -7.50 3.47
N ASP A 157 -2.67 -7.62 3.93
CA ASP A 157 -3.52 -8.80 3.69
C ASP A 157 -3.73 -9.05 2.19
N LEU A 158 -4.05 -8.00 1.42
CA LEU A 158 -4.20 -8.09 -0.03
C LEU A 158 -2.94 -8.69 -0.67
N CYS A 159 -1.78 -8.12 -0.34
CA CYS A 159 -0.49 -8.58 -0.87
C CYS A 159 -0.19 -10.04 -0.47
N LEU A 160 -0.45 -10.42 0.77
CA LEU A 160 -0.24 -11.80 1.24
C LEU A 160 -1.14 -12.81 0.51
N ARG A 161 -2.41 -12.44 0.24
CA ARG A 161 -3.32 -13.28 -0.56
C ARG A 161 -2.89 -13.38 -2.03
N LEU A 162 -2.42 -12.31 -2.63
CA LEU A 162 -1.83 -12.34 -3.97
C LEU A 162 -0.59 -13.25 -4.01
N ARG A 163 0.29 -13.16 -3.01
CA ARG A 163 1.48 -14.03 -2.90
C ARG A 163 1.13 -15.50 -2.73
N SER A 164 0.03 -15.84 -2.06
CA SER A 164 -0.43 -17.22 -1.94
C SER A 164 -0.77 -17.85 -3.31
N GLN A 165 -1.03 -17.03 -4.32
CA GLN A 165 -1.19 -17.43 -5.73
C GLN A 165 0.14 -17.49 -6.52
N ARG A 166 1.30 -17.53 -5.82
CA ARG A 166 2.65 -17.51 -6.41
C ARG A 166 2.93 -16.24 -7.23
N LYS A 167 2.37 -15.13 -6.82
CA LYS A 167 2.55 -13.82 -7.45
C LYS A 167 3.59 -12.98 -6.69
N SER A 168 4.22 -12.04 -7.39
CA SER A 168 5.24 -11.15 -6.85
C SER A 168 4.68 -9.74 -6.61
N ILE A 169 5.07 -9.13 -5.48
CA ILE A 169 4.83 -7.74 -5.15
C ILE A 169 6.15 -6.99 -5.28
N VAL A 170 6.21 -6.02 -6.16
CA VAL A 170 7.44 -5.25 -6.44
C VAL A 170 7.27 -3.83 -5.92
N VAL A 171 8.32 -3.26 -5.33
CA VAL A 171 8.36 -1.84 -4.99
C VAL A 171 9.41 -1.14 -5.86
N THR A 172 8.99 -0.07 -6.54
CA THR A 172 9.87 0.72 -7.39
C THR A 172 10.29 2.04 -6.73
N PRO A 173 11.60 2.33 -6.70
CA PRO A 173 12.12 3.61 -6.19
C PRO A 173 12.22 4.69 -7.28
N TYR A 174 11.87 4.37 -8.53
CA TYR A 174 12.13 5.24 -9.68
C TYR A 174 11.11 6.37 -9.83
N VAL A 175 10.07 6.40 -9.01
CA VAL A 175 9.11 7.50 -8.93
C VAL A 175 9.33 8.31 -7.66
N LYS A 176 9.26 9.63 -7.77
CA LYS A 176 9.31 10.52 -6.61
C LYS A 176 7.89 10.91 -6.21
N ILE A 177 7.45 10.39 -5.07
CA ILE A 177 6.11 10.60 -4.52
C ILE A 177 6.25 11.09 -3.08
N ILE A 178 5.62 12.20 -2.75
CA ILE A 178 5.48 12.67 -1.37
C ILE A 178 4.10 12.25 -0.86
N HIS A 179 4.06 11.65 0.32
CA HIS A 179 2.83 11.30 1.02
C HIS A 179 2.73 12.12 2.31
N HIS A 180 1.74 13.00 2.36
CA HIS A 180 1.49 13.94 3.46
C HIS A 180 0.73 13.25 4.60
N GLU A 181 1.27 12.12 5.09
CA GLU A 181 0.64 11.23 6.08
C GLU A 181 -0.04 11.98 7.23
N SER A 182 -1.23 11.51 7.61
CA SER A 182 -1.97 11.93 8.81
C SER A 182 -2.60 13.33 8.80
N LEU A 183 -2.72 14.00 7.65
CA LEU A 183 -3.47 15.26 7.60
C LEU A 183 -4.94 15.10 7.97
N SER A 184 -5.50 13.90 7.75
CA SER A 184 -6.93 13.63 7.95
C SER A 184 -7.27 12.67 9.09
N ARG A 185 -6.33 11.84 9.61
CA ARG A 185 -6.65 10.74 10.55
C ARG A 185 -6.11 10.87 11.96
N GLY A 186 -5.08 11.68 12.20
CA GLY A 186 -4.37 11.69 13.48
C GLY A 186 -3.64 10.35 13.76
N LYS A 187 -2.92 10.28 14.88
CA LYS A 187 -2.19 9.06 15.27
C LYS A 187 -3.12 8.09 16.00
N ASP A 188 -3.14 6.81 15.58
CA ASP A 188 -3.92 5.70 16.19
C ASP A 188 -3.32 5.25 17.56
N GLN A 189 -3.02 6.19 18.46
CA GLN A 189 -2.31 5.89 19.71
C GLN A 189 -3.20 5.71 20.92
N TYR A 190 -4.47 6.16 20.88
CA TYR A 190 -5.36 6.15 22.04
C TYR A 190 -6.83 5.86 21.67
N GLY A 191 -7.60 5.33 22.63
CA GLY A 191 -9.04 5.18 22.54
C GLY A 191 -9.54 4.11 21.56
N SER A 192 -10.63 4.38 20.87
CA SER A 192 -11.29 3.43 19.95
C SER A 192 -10.42 3.07 18.74
N SER A 193 -9.50 3.94 18.32
CA SER A 193 -8.55 3.67 17.24
C SER A 193 -7.53 2.62 17.66
N PHE A 194 -7.03 2.66 18.89
CA PHE A 194 -6.12 1.65 19.43
C PHE A 194 -6.79 0.27 19.53
N ALA A 195 -8.00 0.20 20.05
CA ALA A 195 -8.75 -1.06 20.15
C ALA A 195 -9.01 -1.68 18.76
N ARG A 196 -9.31 -0.84 17.75
CA ARG A 196 -9.43 -1.29 16.36
C ARG A 196 -8.10 -1.83 15.85
N HIS A 197 -7.01 -1.10 16.03
CA HIS A 197 -5.68 -1.52 15.60
C HIS A 197 -5.30 -2.88 16.21
N GLN A 198 -5.54 -3.09 17.50
CA GLN A 198 -5.27 -4.37 18.17
C GLN A 198 -6.11 -5.51 17.57
N ARG A 199 -7.40 -5.28 17.30
CA ARG A 199 -8.28 -6.27 16.71
C ARG A 199 -7.85 -6.62 15.28
N GLU A 200 -7.58 -5.63 14.43
CA GLU A 200 -7.17 -5.84 13.04
C GLU A 200 -5.78 -6.49 12.96
N SER A 201 -4.86 -6.12 13.84
CA SER A 201 -3.56 -6.77 13.99
C SER A 201 -3.68 -8.25 14.41
N GLY A 202 -4.52 -8.53 15.40
CA GLY A 202 -4.78 -9.91 15.85
C GLY A 202 -5.42 -10.75 14.75
N TYR A 203 -6.35 -10.19 14.00
CA TYR A 203 -6.98 -10.86 12.86
C TYR A 203 -5.97 -11.18 11.75
N LEU A 204 -5.12 -10.21 11.36
CA LEU A 204 -4.07 -10.42 10.37
C LEU A 204 -3.13 -11.57 10.77
N ARG A 205 -2.69 -11.59 12.05
CA ARG A 205 -1.81 -12.63 12.58
C ARG A 205 -2.44 -14.02 12.51
N LEU A 206 -3.69 -14.13 12.88
CA LEU A 206 -4.42 -15.41 12.85
C LEU A 206 -4.58 -15.91 11.41
N LYS A 207 -4.99 -15.02 10.51
CA LYS A 207 -5.22 -15.33 9.09
C LYS A 207 -3.95 -15.75 8.35
N HIS A 208 -2.83 -15.08 8.64
CA HIS A 208 -1.55 -15.31 8.00
C HIS A 208 -0.49 -15.90 8.93
N ARG A 209 -0.92 -16.73 9.89
CA ARG A 209 -0.04 -17.31 10.94
C ARG A 209 1.25 -17.93 10.41
N TYR A 210 1.26 -18.45 9.19
CA TYR A 210 2.46 -19.03 8.58
C TYR A 210 3.62 -18.05 8.57
N TYR A 211 3.41 -16.82 8.09
CA TYR A 211 4.46 -15.79 8.04
C TYR A 211 4.93 -15.38 9.44
N PHE A 212 4.02 -15.25 10.39
CA PHE A 212 4.36 -14.84 11.76
C PHE A 212 5.09 -15.94 12.55
N GLN A 213 4.96 -17.20 12.14
CA GLN A 213 5.65 -18.34 12.75
C GLN A 213 6.99 -18.66 12.07
N ASN A 214 7.04 -18.57 10.73
CA ASN A 214 8.18 -19.02 9.95
C ASN A 214 9.09 -17.87 9.48
N GLY A 215 8.64 -16.62 9.59
CA GLY A 215 9.38 -15.45 9.12
C GLY A 215 9.05 -15.07 7.69
N ASP A 216 9.63 -13.97 7.24
CA ASP A 216 9.42 -13.36 5.93
C ASP A 216 10.53 -13.79 4.96
N PRO A 217 10.21 -14.21 3.73
CA PRO A 217 11.23 -14.65 2.76
C PRO A 217 12.19 -13.54 2.31
N PHE A 218 11.82 -12.26 2.51
CA PHE A 218 12.63 -11.09 2.13
C PHE A 218 13.31 -10.41 3.32
N PHE A 219 13.23 -11.02 4.50
CA PHE A 219 13.81 -10.46 5.72
C PHE A 219 14.49 -11.55 6.53
N SER A 220 15.78 -11.35 6.85
CA SER A 220 16.52 -12.25 7.74
C SER A 220 16.39 -11.80 9.18
N ASP A 221 15.93 -12.70 10.05
CA ASP A 221 15.87 -12.48 11.51
C ASP A 221 17.28 -12.32 12.13
N ASN A 222 18.35 -12.54 11.35
CA ASN A 222 19.76 -12.48 11.80
C ASN A 222 20.37 -11.06 11.71
N ILE A 223 19.59 -10.07 11.33
CA ILE A 223 20.01 -8.67 11.35
C ILE A 223 19.71 -8.12 12.76
N ASN A 224 20.66 -8.29 13.67
CA ASN A 224 20.69 -7.65 14.98
C ASN A 224 21.31 -6.26 14.88
#